data_6826514d987228db6ecf9d0a8d241219
#
_entry.id   6826514d987228db6ecf9d0a8d241219
#
_cell.length_a   1.000
_cell.length_b   1.000
_cell.length_c   1.000
_cell.angle_alpha   90.00
_cell.angle_beta   90.00
_cell.angle_gamma   90.00
#
_symmetry.space_group_name_H-M   'P 1'
#
loop_
_entity.id
_entity.type
_entity.pdbx_description
1 polymer ?
#
loop_
_entity_poly.entity_id
_entity_poly.type
_entity_poly.pdbx_seq_one_letter_code
_entity_poly.pdbx_strand_id
1 'polypeptide(L)'
;MSALLADFVARSLFLVAALVFAAGTGLGQSLHYAITHVTVVNPGSERPQLDRTIVVSGHIITAVVPSKDFKPTTSLRLIDAQGKFVIPGLWDMHMHFRDAGRDLKMDVANGVLGLRDMGDVAKEVFPLRDAIAQGKQTGPKIVACGPIVDGPDSWSNPKFTVSVKSADEARAVVQSLKEQRADCVKVYDGISRDSYFAIIDEAKKLGVPVVGHLPSAIGVREASQAGQRSLEHGAALAGGSTAEAAYIQRRLDPSAFQEALRTKNFTLIPAKIASDETMMLDHFNQKVADETYSLLAQNGTFITPTLVTQRALTFPDDLIKEDDSRMQYVSSEELNWWKPENGMLTKYRTPEYITMRKREYDLLLTEVHRAQTMGVHLLAGTDITIPFTYPGFSLHDELALFVKAGLTPSQALETATTNPALLLGLSKEWGHISPGFGANFVLLNANPLMDIANTKNIRAVVLSGEFLDRTHLDTMLREAEISRDSSKADAHYRSPNRQPKPNVTPVGSASQSRQK
;
A
#
# COMPACT_ATOMS: atom_id res chain seq x y z
N MET A 1 44.77 -38.56 -43.10
CA MET A 1 43.30 -38.32 -43.15
C MET A 1 42.68 -37.97 -41.81
N SER A 2 43.24 -38.32 -40.68
CA SER A 2 42.64 -38.04 -39.35
C SER A 2 42.87 -36.62 -38.79
N ALA A 3 43.97 -35.93 -39.19
CA ALA A 3 44.28 -34.60 -38.67
C ALA A 3 43.49 -33.46 -39.35
N LEU A 4 43.09 -33.62 -40.61
CA LEU A 4 42.30 -32.65 -41.37
C LEU A 4 40.81 -32.65 -40.99
N LEU A 5 40.28 -33.77 -40.48
CA LEU A 5 38.89 -33.88 -40.00
C LEU A 5 38.71 -33.22 -38.64
N ALA A 6 39.73 -33.29 -37.77
CA ALA A 6 39.67 -32.64 -36.45
C ALA A 6 39.69 -31.11 -36.51
N ASP A 7 40.46 -30.54 -37.48
CA ASP A 7 40.55 -29.08 -37.64
C ASP A 7 39.27 -28.49 -38.28
N PHE A 8 38.59 -29.24 -39.13
CA PHE A 8 37.30 -28.82 -39.72
C PHE A 8 36.16 -28.85 -38.72
N VAL A 9 36.10 -29.86 -37.82
CA VAL A 9 35.09 -29.96 -36.78
C VAL A 9 35.29 -28.88 -35.71
N ALA A 10 36.56 -28.58 -35.33
CA ALA A 10 36.86 -27.52 -34.38
C ALA A 10 36.52 -26.12 -34.92
N ARG A 11 36.79 -25.85 -36.19
CA ARG A 11 36.41 -24.56 -36.79
C ARG A 11 34.92 -24.41 -37.04
N SER A 12 34.21 -25.49 -37.35
CA SER A 12 32.74 -25.47 -37.48
C SER A 12 32.04 -25.30 -36.13
N LEU A 13 32.55 -25.85 -35.05
CA LEU A 13 32.03 -25.65 -33.69
C LEU A 13 32.27 -24.22 -33.16
N PHE A 14 33.41 -23.59 -33.53
CA PHE A 14 33.68 -22.18 -33.21
C PHE A 14 32.79 -21.21 -33.99
N LEU A 15 32.47 -21.49 -35.26
CA LEU A 15 31.56 -20.68 -36.04
C LEU A 15 30.08 -20.80 -35.57
N VAL A 16 29.66 -22.00 -35.17
CA VAL A 16 28.30 -22.22 -34.62
C VAL A 16 28.16 -21.60 -33.23
N ALA A 17 29.21 -21.68 -32.38
CA ALA A 17 29.21 -20.98 -31.09
C ALA A 17 29.20 -19.45 -31.25
N ALA A 18 29.89 -18.90 -32.26
CA ALA A 18 29.87 -17.46 -32.55
C ALA A 18 28.53 -16.99 -33.15
N LEU A 19 27.84 -17.84 -33.93
CA LEU A 19 26.51 -17.53 -34.49
C LEU A 19 25.35 -17.70 -33.49
N VAL A 20 25.48 -18.57 -32.49
CA VAL A 20 24.48 -18.71 -31.43
C VAL A 20 24.60 -17.57 -30.38
N PHE A 21 25.80 -16.96 -30.23
CA PHE A 21 25.98 -15.77 -29.38
C PHE A 21 25.54 -14.46 -30.07
N ALA A 22 25.36 -14.43 -31.41
CA ALA A 22 24.94 -13.24 -32.14
C ALA A 22 23.42 -13.13 -32.36
N ALA A 23 22.64 -14.14 -31.99
CA ALA A 23 21.16 -14.14 -32.12
C ALA A 23 20.40 -13.86 -30.82
N GLY A 24 21.12 -13.50 -29.75
CA GLY A 24 20.55 -13.23 -28.43
C GLY A 24 20.80 -11.83 -27.86
N THR A 25 21.35 -10.90 -28.64
CA THR A 25 21.52 -9.52 -28.22
C THR A 25 20.51 -8.62 -28.92
N GLY A 26 19.27 -8.66 -28.47
CA GLY A 26 18.51 -7.43 -28.38
C GLY A 26 19.34 -6.52 -27.47
N LEU A 27 20.03 -5.55 -28.08
CA LEU A 27 20.82 -4.53 -27.41
C LEU A 27 19.89 -3.70 -26.50
N GLY A 28 19.61 -4.20 -25.28
CA GLY A 28 19.32 -3.32 -24.19
C GLY A 28 20.58 -2.47 -24.01
N GLN A 29 20.53 -1.20 -24.42
CA GLN A 29 21.59 -0.25 -24.09
C GLN A 29 21.84 -0.41 -22.59
N SER A 30 23.05 -0.79 -22.18
CA SER A 30 23.39 -0.88 -20.78
C SER A 30 23.10 0.49 -20.18
N LEU A 31 22.09 0.56 -19.27
CA LEU A 31 21.70 1.77 -18.60
C LEU A 31 22.93 2.27 -17.84
N HIS A 32 23.68 3.18 -18.44
CA HIS A 32 24.92 3.72 -17.87
C HIS A 32 24.97 5.23 -18.12
N TYR A 33 24.69 5.97 -17.05
CA TYR A 33 24.62 7.43 -17.10
C TYR A 33 24.95 8.06 -15.74
N ALA A 34 25.19 9.36 -15.73
CA ALA A 34 25.35 10.13 -14.50
C ALA A 34 24.40 11.33 -14.46
N ILE A 35 23.77 11.55 -13.31
CA ILE A 35 23.00 12.76 -12.99
C ILE A 35 23.94 13.67 -12.20
N THR A 36 24.25 14.83 -12.75
CA THR A 36 25.26 15.75 -12.20
C THR A 36 24.62 16.96 -11.54
N HIS A 37 25.35 17.58 -10.62
CA HIS A 37 24.97 18.84 -9.95
C HIS A 37 23.64 18.80 -9.18
N VAL A 38 23.25 17.63 -8.64
CA VAL A 38 21.99 17.44 -7.92
C VAL A 38 22.18 17.53 -6.41
N THR A 39 21.17 17.98 -5.70
CA THR A 39 21.09 17.89 -4.23
C THR A 39 20.44 16.57 -3.84
N VAL A 40 21.14 15.71 -3.11
CA VAL A 40 20.61 14.42 -2.61
C VAL A 40 19.97 14.64 -1.25
N VAL A 41 18.71 14.25 -1.13
CA VAL A 41 17.92 14.25 0.09
C VAL A 41 17.68 12.79 0.51
N ASN A 42 18.41 12.34 1.52
CA ASN A 42 18.17 11.06 2.17
C ASN A 42 17.36 11.31 3.44
N PRO A 43 16.12 10.80 3.55
CA PRO A 43 15.30 10.92 4.76
C PRO A 43 16.02 10.36 5.98
N GLY A 44 15.80 10.95 7.15
CA GLY A 44 16.53 10.61 8.37
C GLY A 44 17.95 11.16 8.48
N SER A 45 18.49 11.79 7.42
CA SER A 45 19.78 12.48 7.47
C SER A 45 19.61 13.91 7.95
N GLU A 46 20.56 14.41 8.78
CA GLU A 46 20.50 15.77 9.32
C GLU A 46 20.50 16.86 8.24
N ARG A 47 21.18 16.63 7.12
CA ARG A 47 21.35 17.63 6.04
C ARG A 47 21.35 17.00 4.64
N PRO A 48 20.79 17.70 3.64
CA PRO A 48 20.93 17.32 2.23
C PRO A 48 22.41 17.35 1.80
N GLN A 49 22.79 16.47 0.89
CA GLN A 49 24.09 16.46 0.28
C GLN A 49 24.07 17.33 -0.98
N LEU A 50 24.67 18.50 -0.92
CA LEU A 50 24.69 19.47 -2.01
C LEU A 50 25.66 19.05 -3.12
N ASP A 51 25.35 19.43 -4.35
CA ASP A 51 26.19 19.32 -5.54
C ASP A 51 26.85 17.92 -5.69
N ARG A 52 25.98 16.92 -5.84
CA ARG A 52 26.39 15.52 -6.05
C ARG A 52 26.21 15.08 -7.50
N THR A 53 27.04 14.13 -7.88
CA THR A 53 26.85 13.32 -9.08
C THR A 53 26.49 11.90 -8.69
N ILE A 54 25.37 11.40 -9.23
CA ILE A 54 24.87 10.04 -9.04
C ILE A 54 25.19 9.28 -10.32
N VAL A 55 25.95 8.18 -10.21
CA VAL A 55 26.22 7.28 -11.34
C VAL A 55 25.35 6.05 -11.24
N VAL A 56 24.61 5.78 -12.30
CA VAL A 56 23.75 4.59 -12.43
C VAL A 56 24.34 3.65 -13.46
N SER A 57 24.42 2.36 -13.13
CA SER A 57 24.82 1.29 -14.05
C SER A 57 23.89 0.09 -13.90
N GLY A 58 23.17 -0.24 -14.96
CA GLY A 58 22.06 -1.20 -14.87
C GLY A 58 21.01 -0.74 -13.87
N HIS A 59 20.69 -1.60 -12.93
CA HIS A 59 19.63 -1.36 -11.94
C HIS A 59 20.12 -0.80 -10.60
N ILE A 60 21.41 -0.42 -10.47
CA ILE A 60 22.02 0.03 -9.23
C ILE A 60 22.68 1.39 -9.34
N ILE A 61 22.75 2.09 -8.22
CA ILE A 61 23.59 3.27 -8.01
C ILE A 61 25.01 2.79 -7.74
N THR A 62 25.97 3.13 -8.60
CA THR A 62 27.36 2.70 -8.44
C THR A 62 28.22 3.73 -7.74
N ALA A 63 27.87 5.01 -7.82
CA ALA A 63 28.58 6.09 -7.11
C ALA A 63 27.64 7.25 -6.75
N VAL A 64 27.94 7.91 -5.63
CA VAL A 64 27.38 9.22 -5.24
C VAL A 64 28.57 10.06 -4.73
N VAL A 65 29.07 10.96 -5.55
CA VAL A 65 30.30 11.71 -5.30
C VAL A 65 30.08 13.22 -5.40
N PRO A 66 30.91 14.09 -4.79
CA PRO A 66 30.87 15.52 -5.08
C PRO A 66 31.08 15.77 -6.59
N SER A 67 30.26 16.64 -7.20
CA SER A 67 30.34 16.86 -8.66
C SER A 67 31.69 17.38 -9.12
N LYS A 68 32.36 18.16 -8.31
CA LYS A 68 33.73 18.65 -8.57
C LYS A 68 34.78 17.54 -8.67
N ASP A 69 34.55 16.40 -8.02
CA ASP A 69 35.48 15.26 -7.99
C ASP A 69 35.13 14.22 -9.07
N PHE A 70 33.99 14.37 -9.72
CA PHE A 70 33.53 13.45 -10.75
C PHE A 70 34.26 13.69 -12.07
N LYS A 71 34.78 12.61 -12.64
CA LYS A 71 35.46 12.63 -13.95
C LYS A 71 34.66 11.74 -14.93
N PRO A 72 33.87 12.33 -15.84
CA PRO A 72 33.11 11.56 -16.80
C PRO A 72 34.00 10.81 -17.77
N THR A 73 33.59 9.60 -18.14
CA THR A 73 34.18 8.89 -19.28
C THR A 73 33.42 9.26 -20.57
N THR A 74 34.05 9.13 -21.71
CA THR A 74 33.46 9.50 -23.02
C THR A 74 32.22 8.69 -23.39
N SER A 75 32.03 7.53 -22.82
CA SER A 75 30.87 6.64 -23.05
C SER A 75 29.70 6.89 -22.15
N LEU A 76 29.83 7.78 -21.14
CA LEU A 76 28.82 8.01 -20.14
C LEU A 76 27.86 9.14 -20.55
N ARG A 77 26.56 8.84 -20.64
CA ARG A 77 25.53 9.87 -20.85
C ARG A 77 25.45 10.75 -19.61
N LEU A 78 25.57 12.05 -19.76
CA LEU A 78 25.42 13.01 -18.67
C LEU A 78 24.04 13.67 -18.71
N ILE A 79 23.42 13.78 -17.54
CA ILE A 79 22.14 14.47 -17.32
C ILE A 79 22.41 15.56 -16.30
N ASP A 80 22.39 16.82 -16.72
CA ASP A 80 22.53 17.95 -15.81
C ASP A 80 21.25 18.17 -15.00
N ALA A 81 21.41 18.18 -13.69
CA ALA A 81 20.32 18.38 -12.72
C ALA A 81 20.62 19.55 -11.76
N GLN A 82 21.34 20.58 -12.25
CA GLN A 82 21.64 21.75 -11.43
C GLN A 82 20.36 22.38 -10.86
N GLY A 83 20.37 22.63 -9.56
CA GLY A 83 19.22 23.20 -8.83
C GLY A 83 18.08 22.22 -8.60
N LYS A 84 18.25 20.93 -8.91
CA LYS A 84 17.25 19.88 -8.66
C LYS A 84 17.59 19.09 -7.39
N PHE A 85 16.60 18.32 -6.93
CA PHE A 85 16.66 17.49 -5.72
C PHE A 85 16.34 16.05 -6.09
N VAL A 86 17.01 15.10 -5.43
CA VAL A 86 16.71 13.67 -5.57
C VAL A 86 16.30 13.12 -4.22
N ILE A 87 15.19 12.39 -4.20
CA ILE A 87 14.72 11.59 -3.07
C ILE A 87 14.63 10.10 -3.49
N PRO A 88 14.70 9.14 -2.55
CA PRO A 88 14.40 7.75 -2.86
C PRO A 88 12.99 7.61 -3.45
N GLY A 89 12.77 6.56 -4.23
CA GLY A 89 11.44 6.21 -4.72
C GLY A 89 10.46 5.98 -3.57
N LEU A 90 9.26 6.51 -3.74
CA LEU A 90 8.21 6.46 -2.72
C LEU A 90 7.53 5.10 -2.70
N TRP A 91 7.05 4.70 -1.52
CA TRP A 91 6.23 3.51 -1.29
C TRP A 91 4.83 3.90 -0.84
N ASP A 92 3.81 3.29 -1.44
CA ASP A 92 2.46 3.25 -0.89
C ASP A 92 2.27 1.92 -0.15
N MET A 93 2.17 2.00 1.17
CA MET A 93 2.18 0.82 2.05
C MET A 93 0.78 0.29 2.38
N HIS A 94 -0.25 0.87 1.77
CA HIS A 94 -1.62 0.36 1.85
C HIS A 94 -2.41 0.78 0.62
N MET A 95 -2.49 -0.12 -0.35
CA MET A 95 -3.25 0.13 -1.56
C MET A 95 -3.94 -1.14 -2.05
N HIS A 96 -4.91 -0.97 -2.91
CA HIS A 96 -5.63 -1.99 -3.65
C HIS A 96 -5.73 -1.55 -5.12
N PHE A 97 -5.64 -2.46 -6.06
CA PHE A 97 -5.80 -2.10 -7.47
C PHE A 97 -7.27 -1.90 -7.83
N ARG A 98 -7.59 -0.81 -8.51
CA ARG A 98 -8.86 -0.61 -9.21
C ARG A 98 -8.76 -1.15 -10.64
N ASP A 99 -7.71 -0.73 -11.31
CA ASP A 99 -7.29 -1.15 -12.65
C ASP A 99 -5.76 -1.09 -12.70
N ALA A 100 -5.12 -2.24 -12.56
CA ALA A 100 -3.67 -2.32 -12.52
C ALA A 100 -3.00 -1.68 -13.75
N GLY A 101 -3.60 -1.78 -14.94
CA GLY A 101 -3.04 -1.20 -16.17
C GLY A 101 -2.98 0.32 -16.15
N ARG A 102 -3.96 0.96 -15.53
CA ARG A 102 -4.04 2.41 -15.30
C ARG A 102 -3.22 2.82 -14.09
N ASP A 103 -3.45 2.15 -12.95
CA ASP A 103 -2.94 2.54 -11.64
C ASP A 103 -1.41 2.53 -11.60
N LEU A 104 -0.77 1.49 -12.14
CA LEU A 104 0.71 1.41 -12.23
C LEU A 104 1.34 2.58 -12.99
N LYS A 105 0.69 3.08 -14.06
CA LYS A 105 1.18 4.24 -14.82
C LYS A 105 1.09 5.51 -13.99
N MET A 106 -0.01 5.69 -13.26
CA MET A 106 -0.22 6.83 -12.37
C MET A 106 0.77 6.80 -11.21
N ASP A 107 1.03 5.64 -10.62
CA ASP A 107 2.01 5.46 -9.55
C ASP A 107 3.41 5.86 -10.01
N VAL A 108 3.91 5.27 -11.09
CA VAL A 108 5.24 5.60 -11.64
C VAL A 108 5.35 7.08 -11.98
N ALA A 109 4.33 7.66 -12.65
CA ALA A 109 4.34 9.05 -13.05
C ALA A 109 4.38 10.04 -11.86
N ASN A 110 3.94 9.57 -10.69
CA ASN A 110 3.97 10.29 -9.42
C ASN A 110 5.12 9.85 -8.50
N GLY A 111 6.10 9.09 -8.99
CA GLY A 111 7.28 8.70 -8.22
C GLY A 111 7.01 7.66 -7.14
N VAL A 112 5.85 7.01 -7.15
CA VAL A 112 5.54 5.84 -6.32
C VAL A 112 6.12 4.61 -7.01
N LEU A 113 7.23 4.11 -6.47
CA LEU A 113 8.03 3.05 -7.08
C LEU A 113 7.98 1.72 -6.31
N GLY A 114 7.27 1.73 -5.20
CA GLY A 114 6.95 0.53 -4.42
C GLY A 114 5.50 0.55 -3.94
N LEU A 115 4.86 -0.61 -3.94
CA LEU A 115 3.46 -0.79 -3.53
C LEU A 115 3.36 -1.99 -2.59
N ARG A 116 2.58 -1.84 -1.51
CA ARG A 116 2.10 -2.99 -0.74
C ARG A 116 0.61 -3.17 -1.02
N ASP A 117 0.29 -4.19 -1.81
CA ASP A 117 -1.09 -4.64 -2.01
C ASP A 117 -1.62 -5.29 -0.73
N MET A 118 -2.72 -4.76 -0.22
CA MET A 118 -3.34 -5.14 1.04
C MET A 118 -4.63 -5.94 0.87
N GLY A 119 -4.84 -6.51 -0.30
CA GLY A 119 -5.96 -7.40 -0.55
C GLY A 119 -6.44 -7.33 -1.99
N ASP A 120 -6.08 -8.35 -2.76
CA ASP A 120 -6.47 -8.45 -4.16
C ASP A 120 -6.66 -9.92 -4.59
N VAL A 121 -7.12 -10.12 -5.81
CA VAL A 121 -7.33 -11.46 -6.36
C VAL A 121 -5.98 -12.14 -6.63
N ALA A 122 -5.66 -13.18 -5.87
CA ALA A 122 -4.35 -13.87 -5.92
C ALA A 122 -3.90 -14.24 -7.34
N LYS A 123 -4.83 -14.77 -8.17
CA LYS A 123 -4.55 -15.16 -9.57
C LYS A 123 -4.24 -13.97 -10.49
N GLU A 124 -4.44 -12.74 -10.04
CA GLU A 124 -4.18 -11.50 -10.77
C GLU A 124 -2.94 -10.80 -10.21
N VAL A 125 -2.88 -10.58 -8.89
CA VAL A 125 -1.81 -9.79 -8.27
C VAL A 125 -0.46 -10.52 -8.22
N PHE A 126 -0.43 -11.84 -7.97
CA PHE A 126 0.84 -12.57 -7.91
C PHE A 126 1.53 -12.66 -9.29
N PRO A 127 0.83 -12.99 -10.40
CA PRO A 127 1.44 -12.93 -11.73
C PRO A 127 1.86 -11.52 -12.13
N LEU A 128 1.11 -10.47 -11.75
CA LEU A 128 1.46 -9.08 -12.01
C LEU A 128 2.77 -8.71 -11.30
N ARG A 129 2.87 -8.99 -9.99
CA ARG A 129 4.09 -8.81 -9.21
C ARG A 129 5.29 -9.50 -9.87
N ASP A 130 5.12 -10.78 -10.24
CA ASP A 130 6.18 -11.58 -10.84
C ASP A 130 6.58 -11.07 -12.23
N ALA A 131 5.63 -10.57 -13.03
CA ALA A 131 5.90 -9.98 -14.33
C ALA A 131 6.74 -8.68 -14.22
N ILE A 132 6.41 -7.83 -13.25
CA ILE A 132 7.18 -6.61 -12.96
C ILE A 132 8.58 -6.96 -12.44
N ALA A 133 8.67 -7.90 -11.49
CA ALA A 133 9.97 -8.33 -10.94
C ALA A 133 10.89 -8.94 -12.01
N GLN A 134 10.34 -9.53 -13.08
CA GLN A 134 11.07 -10.09 -14.22
C GLN A 134 11.33 -9.07 -15.33
N GLY A 135 10.92 -7.81 -15.18
CA GLY A 135 11.05 -6.78 -16.21
C GLY A 135 10.16 -7.00 -17.46
N LYS A 136 9.16 -7.87 -17.38
CA LYS A 136 8.20 -8.14 -18.46
C LYS A 136 7.11 -7.08 -18.53
N GLN A 137 6.90 -6.35 -17.46
CA GLN A 137 5.96 -5.24 -17.34
C GLN A 137 6.62 -4.10 -16.57
N THR A 138 6.45 -2.87 -17.05
CA THR A 138 6.88 -1.67 -16.34
C THR A 138 5.89 -1.35 -15.22
N GLY A 139 6.40 -1.11 -14.02
CA GLY A 139 5.61 -0.74 -12.85
C GLY A 139 6.45 -0.67 -11.58
N PRO A 140 5.87 -0.16 -10.49
CA PRO A 140 6.48 -0.19 -9.17
C PRO A 140 6.76 -1.62 -8.69
N LYS A 141 7.73 -1.80 -7.79
CA LYS A 141 7.91 -3.07 -7.08
C LYS A 141 6.64 -3.36 -6.26
N ILE A 142 6.06 -4.55 -6.40
CA ILE A 142 4.87 -4.97 -5.64
C ILE A 142 5.29 -5.94 -4.54
N VAL A 143 4.80 -5.69 -3.33
CA VAL A 143 4.70 -6.62 -2.21
C VAL A 143 3.23 -6.99 -2.08
N ALA A 144 2.87 -8.25 -2.29
CA ALA A 144 1.48 -8.68 -2.39
C ALA A 144 1.09 -9.62 -1.26
N CYS A 145 0.09 -9.24 -0.47
CA CYS A 145 -0.54 -10.14 0.52
C CYS A 145 -1.49 -11.15 -0.16
N GLY A 146 -2.03 -10.82 -1.35
CA GLY A 146 -3.08 -11.59 -1.98
C GLY A 146 -4.43 -11.37 -1.29
N PRO A 147 -5.31 -12.39 -1.20
CA PRO A 147 -6.65 -12.19 -0.66
C PRO A 147 -6.63 -11.81 0.83
N ILE A 148 -7.61 -10.99 1.19
CA ILE A 148 -7.92 -10.67 2.59
C ILE A 148 -8.37 -11.95 3.29
N VAL A 149 -7.85 -12.24 4.47
CA VAL A 149 -8.33 -13.32 5.34
C VAL A 149 -9.29 -12.73 6.37
N ASP A 150 -10.54 -13.19 6.39
CA ASP A 150 -11.58 -12.64 7.26
C ASP A 150 -12.49 -13.76 7.82
N GLY A 151 -13.39 -13.37 8.72
CA GLY A 151 -14.42 -14.25 9.25
C GLY A 151 -15.56 -14.53 8.27
N PRO A 152 -16.57 -15.36 8.67
CA PRO A 152 -17.67 -15.78 7.80
C PRO A 152 -18.62 -14.64 7.41
N ASP A 153 -18.73 -13.60 8.24
CA ASP A 153 -19.62 -12.46 8.04
C ASP A 153 -18.85 -11.22 7.53
N SER A 154 -17.87 -11.44 6.65
CA SER A 154 -17.01 -10.39 6.11
C SER A 154 -17.80 -9.32 5.36
N TRP A 155 -17.44 -8.07 5.60
CA TRP A 155 -17.89 -6.91 4.83
C TRP A 155 -17.11 -6.73 3.53
N SER A 156 -15.95 -7.36 3.44
CA SER A 156 -15.07 -7.28 2.28
C SER A 156 -15.67 -8.04 1.08
N ASN A 157 -15.26 -7.63 -0.12
CA ASN A 157 -15.75 -8.25 -1.35
C ASN A 157 -15.27 -9.71 -1.44
N PRO A 158 -16.18 -10.68 -1.60
CA PRO A 158 -15.84 -12.10 -1.63
C PRO A 158 -14.93 -12.53 -2.79
N LYS A 159 -14.73 -11.67 -3.80
CA LYS A 159 -13.79 -11.95 -4.90
C LYS A 159 -12.34 -12.01 -4.46
N PHE A 160 -11.96 -11.17 -3.51
CA PHE A 160 -10.60 -11.07 -2.97
C PHE A 160 -10.54 -11.31 -1.46
N THR A 161 -11.54 -12.02 -0.91
CA THR A 161 -11.60 -12.39 0.51
C THR A 161 -11.71 -13.89 0.64
N VAL A 162 -10.92 -14.45 1.54
CA VAL A 162 -11.02 -15.84 1.99
C VAL A 162 -11.60 -15.84 3.39
N SER A 163 -12.75 -16.50 3.55
CA SER A 163 -13.43 -16.64 4.84
C SER A 163 -12.90 -17.84 5.60
N VAL A 164 -12.60 -17.67 6.90
CA VAL A 164 -12.18 -18.73 7.81
C VAL A 164 -13.14 -18.83 9.00
N LYS A 165 -13.58 -20.07 9.31
CA LYS A 165 -14.57 -20.36 10.37
C LYS A 165 -13.96 -21.04 11.59
N SER A 166 -12.74 -21.55 11.45
CA SER A 166 -12.04 -22.29 12.50
C SER A 166 -10.53 -22.05 12.47
N ALA A 167 -9.86 -22.38 13.57
CA ALA A 167 -8.42 -22.34 13.67
C ALA A 167 -7.72 -23.22 12.61
N ASP A 168 -8.29 -24.36 12.26
CA ASP A 168 -7.70 -25.28 11.26
C ASP A 168 -7.83 -24.71 9.84
N GLU A 169 -8.99 -24.14 9.48
CA GLU A 169 -9.16 -23.42 8.23
C GLU A 169 -8.19 -22.23 8.13
N ALA A 170 -8.02 -21.49 9.23
CA ALA A 170 -7.11 -20.37 9.31
C ALA A 170 -5.65 -20.78 9.05
N ARG A 171 -5.17 -21.89 9.64
CA ARG A 171 -3.84 -22.46 9.36
C ARG A 171 -3.70 -22.88 7.90
N ALA A 172 -4.70 -23.57 7.36
CA ALA A 172 -4.68 -24.04 5.98
C ALA A 172 -4.60 -22.87 4.98
N VAL A 173 -5.28 -21.76 5.26
CA VAL A 173 -5.18 -20.55 4.42
C VAL A 173 -3.78 -19.97 4.45
N VAL A 174 -3.13 -19.86 5.63
CA VAL A 174 -1.75 -19.36 5.73
C VAL A 174 -0.78 -20.25 4.96
N GLN A 175 -0.92 -21.56 5.04
CA GLN A 175 -0.11 -22.53 4.28
C GLN A 175 -0.30 -22.34 2.78
N SER A 176 -1.54 -22.23 2.31
CA SER A 176 -1.85 -21.98 0.90
C SER A 176 -1.28 -20.65 0.39
N LEU A 177 -1.36 -19.57 1.17
CA LEU A 177 -0.74 -18.29 0.84
C LEU A 177 0.79 -18.41 0.74
N LYS A 178 1.42 -19.15 1.64
CA LYS A 178 2.87 -19.43 1.58
C LYS A 178 3.26 -20.19 0.32
N GLU A 179 2.50 -21.22 -0.06
CA GLU A 179 2.71 -21.99 -1.29
C GLU A 179 2.60 -21.12 -2.55
N GLN A 180 1.66 -20.16 -2.54
CA GLN A 180 1.48 -19.17 -3.59
C GLN A 180 2.50 -18.03 -3.54
N ARG A 181 3.46 -18.08 -2.58
CA ARG A 181 4.51 -17.06 -2.40
C ARG A 181 3.94 -15.67 -2.07
N ALA A 182 2.84 -15.60 -1.29
CA ALA A 182 2.38 -14.36 -0.72
C ALA A 182 3.49 -13.74 0.16
N ASP A 183 3.66 -12.43 0.07
CA ASP A 183 4.69 -11.69 0.83
C ASP A 183 4.22 -11.39 2.26
N CYS A 184 2.91 -11.41 2.52
CA CYS A 184 2.27 -11.18 3.81
C CYS A 184 0.91 -11.87 3.89
N VAL A 185 0.35 -11.95 5.10
CA VAL A 185 -1.05 -12.34 5.36
C VAL A 185 -1.80 -11.10 5.83
N LYS A 186 -2.81 -10.66 5.08
CA LYS A 186 -3.70 -9.55 5.44
C LYS A 186 -4.88 -10.08 6.24
N VAL A 187 -4.97 -9.72 7.52
CA VAL A 187 -6.12 -10.00 8.40
C VAL A 187 -7.13 -8.86 8.39
N TYR A 188 -8.41 -9.16 8.68
CA TYR A 188 -9.51 -8.21 8.64
C TYR A 188 -10.40 -8.29 9.90
N ASP A 189 -11.51 -7.57 9.90
CA ASP A 189 -12.30 -7.25 11.10
C ASP A 189 -13.04 -8.42 11.74
N GLY A 190 -13.56 -9.35 10.92
CA GLY A 190 -14.50 -10.40 11.35
C GLY A 190 -13.85 -11.70 11.82
N ILE A 191 -12.52 -11.77 11.89
CA ILE A 191 -11.81 -12.98 12.31
C ILE A 191 -12.07 -13.27 13.79
N SER A 192 -12.46 -14.52 14.09
CA SER A 192 -12.57 -14.97 15.48
C SER A 192 -11.21 -14.98 16.19
N ARG A 193 -11.23 -14.85 17.51
CA ARG A 193 -10.03 -14.88 18.33
C ARG A 193 -9.17 -16.12 18.09
N ASP A 194 -9.80 -17.31 18.07
CA ASP A 194 -9.08 -18.58 17.86
C ASP A 194 -8.45 -18.66 16.46
N SER A 195 -9.17 -18.22 15.44
CA SER A 195 -8.66 -18.16 14.07
C SER A 195 -7.52 -17.16 13.93
N TYR A 196 -7.61 -15.99 14.58
CA TYR A 196 -6.55 -14.98 14.57
C TYR A 196 -5.24 -15.51 15.13
N PHE A 197 -5.27 -16.13 16.34
CA PHE A 197 -4.05 -16.69 16.92
C PHE A 197 -3.51 -17.88 16.13
N ALA A 198 -4.40 -18.66 15.50
CA ALA A 198 -3.97 -19.72 14.59
C ALA A 198 -3.25 -19.17 13.34
N ILE A 199 -3.71 -18.03 12.77
CA ILE A 199 -3.00 -17.32 11.69
C ILE A 199 -1.64 -16.86 12.17
N ILE A 200 -1.57 -16.15 13.30
CA ILE A 200 -0.30 -15.65 13.86
C ILE A 200 0.71 -16.76 14.07
N ASP A 201 0.30 -17.85 14.73
CA ASP A 201 1.17 -18.99 15.03
C ASP A 201 1.70 -19.66 13.76
N GLU A 202 0.82 -19.90 12.78
CA GLU A 202 1.20 -20.59 11.55
C GLU A 202 2.08 -19.69 10.67
N ALA A 203 1.72 -18.40 10.54
CA ALA A 203 2.50 -17.42 9.81
C ALA A 203 3.91 -17.26 10.39
N LYS A 204 4.04 -17.26 11.73
CA LYS A 204 5.33 -17.23 12.42
C LYS A 204 6.18 -18.45 12.10
N LYS A 205 5.61 -19.67 12.10
CA LYS A 205 6.31 -20.91 11.73
C LYS A 205 6.81 -20.87 10.29
N LEU A 206 6.03 -20.32 9.38
CA LEU A 206 6.33 -20.25 7.96
C LEU A 206 7.15 -19.01 7.55
N GLY A 207 7.44 -18.11 8.51
CA GLY A 207 8.19 -16.89 8.26
C GLY A 207 7.46 -15.90 7.33
N VAL A 208 6.13 -15.80 7.43
CA VAL A 208 5.31 -14.86 6.69
C VAL A 208 4.78 -13.80 7.65
N PRO A 209 4.98 -12.48 7.41
CA PRO A 209 4.46 -11.45 8.29
C PRO A 209 2.93 -11.36 8.22
N VAL A 210 2.28 -11.15 9.38
CA VAL A 210 0.86 -10.82 9.47
C VAL A 210 0.71 -9.30 9.58
N VAL A 211 -0.14 -8.73 8.76
CA VAL A 211 -0.43 -7.29 8.66
C VAL A 211 -1.94 -7.09 8.51
N GLY A 212 -2.42 -5.87 8.65
CA GLY A 212 -3.84 -5.60 8.35
C GLY A 212 -4.59 -4.91 9.47
N HIS A 213 -5.91 -5.03 9.41
CA HIS A 213 -6.81 -4.46 10.40
C HIS A 213 -6.55 -5.06 11.78
N LEU A 214 -7.02 -4.37 12.80
CA LEU A 214 -7.18 -4.94 14.12
C LEU A 214 -8.52 -5.69 14.15
N PRO A 215 -8.53 -7.04 14.22
CA PRO A 215 -9.79 -7.78 14.28
C PRO A 215 -10.65 -7.33 15.47
N SER A 216 -11.97 -7.33 15.29
CA SER A 216 -12.91 -6.82 16.31
C SER A 216 -12.80 -7.51 17.67
N ALA A 217 -12.30 -8.76 17.69
CA ALA A 217 -12.13 -9.56 18.89
C ALA A 217 -10.78 -9.36 19.61
N ILE A 218 -9.88 -8.52 19.09
CA ILE A 218 -8.48 -8.42 19.52
C ILE A 218 -8.18 -7.00 19.97
N GLY A 219 -7.46 -6.86 21.11
CA GLY A 219 -6.95 -5.55 21.58
C GLY A 219 -5.64 -5.16 20.88
N VAL A 220 -5.36 -3.85 20.84
CA VAL A 220 -4.17 -3.30 20.19
C VAL A 220 -2.87 -3.85 20.76
N ARG A 221 -2.76 -3.85 22.09
CA ARG A 221 -1.57 -4.36 22.78
C ARG A 221 -1.37 -5.85 22.54
N GLU A 222 -2.46 -6.59 22.51
CA GLU A 222 -2.46 -8.03 22.28
C GLU A 222 -2.02 -8.38 20.86
N ALA A 223 -2.52 -7.66 19.85
CA ALA A 223 -2.11 -7.84 18.46
C ALA A 223 -0.59 -7.61 18.28
N SER A 224 -0.08 -6.55 18.89
CA SER A 224 1.36 -6.24 18.86
C SER A 224 2.19 -7.32 19.56
N GLN A 225 1.78 -7.78 20.75
CA GLN A 225 2.46 -8.85 21.50
C GLN A 225 2.41 -10.20 20.77
N ALA A 226 1.33 -10.47 20.04
CA ALA A 226 1.21 -11.66 19.21
C ALA A 226 2.14 -11.62 17.98
N GLY A 227 2.57 -10.42 17.55
CA GLY A 227 3.53 -10.24 16.46
C GLY A 227 2.90 -9.74 15.15
N GLN A 228 1.71 -9.17 15.18
CA GLN A 228 1.19 -8.44 14.01
C GLN A 228 2.13 -7.28 13.68
N ARG A 229 2.60 -7.24 12.43
CA ARG A 229 3.70 -6.35 12.03
C ARG A 229 3.28 -4.94 11.69
N SER A 230 2.05 -4.75 11.18
CA SER A 230 1.48 -3.42 11.01
C SER A 230 0.00 -3.42 11.35
N LEU A 231 -0.45 -2.29 11.93
CA LEU A 231 -1.84 -1.95 12.21
C LEU A 231 -2.25 -0.85 11.24
N GLU A 232 -3.39 -1.03 10.60
CA GLU A 232 -3.84 -0.14 9.55
C GLU A 232 -4.92 0.84 10.07
N HIS A 233 -5.04 2.00 9.42
CA HIS A 233 -6.05 3.02 9.71
C HIS A 233 -5.95 3.61 11.13
N GLY A 234 -7.08 3.94 11.72
CA GLY A 234 -7.18 4.45 13.09
C GLY A 234 -7.12 3.39 14.20
N ALA A 235 -6.80 2.12 13.87
CA ALA A 235 -6.88 1.00 14.82
C ALA A 235 -6.08 1.22 16.12
N ALA A 236 -4.95 1.93 16.04
CA ALA A 236 -4.10 2.20 17.20
C ALA A 236 -4.76 3.13 18.25
N LEU A 237 -5.78 3.91 17.89
CA LEU A 237 -6.49 4.80 18.82
C LEU A 237 -7.22 4.02 19.92
N ALA A 238 -7.78 2.86 19.59
CA ALA A 238 -8.48 2.01 20.55
C ALA A 238 -7.58 1.62 21.74
N GLY A 239 -6.29 1.39 21.49
CA GLY A 239 -5.29 1.09 22.51
C GLY A 239 -4.99 2.24 23.48
N GLY A 240 -5.44 3.46 23.18
CA GLY A 240 -5.41 4.62 24.08
C GLY A 240 -6.67 4.77 24.94
N SER A 241 -7.70 3.95 24.73
CA SER A 241 -8.94 4.03 25.51
C SER A 241 -8.90 3.14 26.75
N THR A 242 -9.32 3.67 27.88
CA THR A 242 -9.55 2.90 29.11
C THR A 242 -10.78 1.97 29.01
N ALA A 243 -11.59 2.15 27.96
CA ALA A 243 -12.78 1.35 27.68
C ALA A 243 -12.55 0.32 26.54
N GLU A 244 -11.30 0.02 26.13
CA GLU A 244 -11.00 -0.87 25.02
C GLU A 244 -11.72 -2.23 25.13
N ALA A 245 -11.75 -2.85 26.31
CA ALA A 245 -12.43 -4.13 26.50
C ALA A 245 -13.94 -4.03 26.25
N ALA A 246 -14.60 -2.96 26.72
CA ALA A 246 -16.01 -2.71 26.45
C ALA A 246 -16.27 -2.38 24.98
N TYR A 247 -15.36 -1.65 24.35
CA TYR A 247 -15.40 -1.34 22.93
C TYR A 247 -15.33 -2.61 22.08
N ILE A 248 -14.43 -3.56 22.40
CA ILE A 248 -14.35 -4.87 21.74
C ILE A 248 -15.69 -5.62 21.86
N GLN A 249 -16.30 -5.68 23.04
CA GLN A 249 -17.58 -6.36 23.22
C GLN A 249 -18.70 -5.73 22.38
N ARG A 250 -18.73 -4.41 22.26
CA ARG A 250 -19.71 -3.70 21.44
C ARG A 250 -19.49 -3.96 19.93
N ARG A 251 -18.24 -3.99 19.46
CA ARG A 251 -17.93 -4.34 18.07
C ARG A 251 -18.36 -5.75 17.67
N LEU A 252 -18.33 -6.68 18.62
CA LEU A 252 -18.77 -8.07 18.41
C LEU A 252 -20.28 -8.25 18.40
N ASP A 253 -21.07 -7.24 18.80
CA ASP A 253 -22.53 -7.31 18.81
C ASP A 253 -23.12 -7.06 17.42
N PRO A 254 -23.72 -8.08 16.75
CA PRO A 254 -24.27 -7.97 15.41
C PRO A 254 -25.68 -7.38 15.36
N SER A 255 -26.28 -7.03 16.52
CA SER A 255 -27.72 -6.73 16.63
C SER A 255 -28.17 -5.59 15.70
N ALA A 256 -27.43 -4.50 15.63
CA ALA A 256 -27.77 -3.37 14.76
C ALA A 256 -27.71 -3.72 13.28
N PHE A 257 -26.75 -4.57 12.87
CA PHE A 257 -26.65 -5.03 11.50
C PHE A 257 -27.80 -5.96 11.12
N GLN A 258 -28.12 -6.93 11.98
CA GLN A 258 -29.24 -7.84 11.79
C GLN A 258 -30.57 -7.07 11.70
N GLU A 259 -30.75 -6.08 12.58
CA GLU A 259 -31.93 -5.22 12.56
C GLU A 259 -31.98 -4.34 11.30
N ALA A 260 -30.86 -3.79 10.85
CA ALA A 260 -30.78 -3.02 9.61
C ALA A 260 -31.21 -3.86 8.40
N LEU A 261 -30.76 -5.12 8.31
CA LEU A 261 -31.16 -6.05 7.25
C LEU A 261 -32.65 -6.38 7.32
N ARG A 262 -33.17 -6.68 8.52
CA ARG A 262 -34.56 -7.03 8.77
C ARG A 262 -35.54 -5.89 8.40
N THR A 263 -35.18 -4.64 8.78
CA THR A 263 -36.04 -3.47 8.58
C THR A 263 -35.75 -2.70 7.31
N LYS A 264 -34.67 -3.01 6.61
CA LYS A 264 -34.08 -2.24 5.49
C LYS A 264 -33.73 -0.79 5.90
N ASN A 265 -33.51 -0.55 7.19
CA ASN A 265 -33.06 0.72 7.71
C ASN A 265 -31.54 0.71 7.93
N PHE A 266 -30.78 1.03 6.89
CA PHE A 266 -29.33 0.98 6.91
C PHE A 266 -28.68 2.15 7.69
N THR A 267 -29.45 3.14 8.17
CA THR A 267 -28.93 4.18 9.06
C THR A 267 -28.55 3.66 10.45
N LEU A 268 -29.07 2.48 10.85
CA LEU A 268 -28.74 1.84 12.12
C LEU A 268 -27.25 1.47 12.20
N ILE A 269 -26.60 1.18 11.08
CA ILE A 269 -25.19 0.79 11.05
C ILE A 269 -24.28 1.97 11.41
N PRO A 270 -24.28 3.12 10.70
CA PRO A 270 -23.48 4.26 11.11
C PRO A 270 -23.88 4.83 12.47
N ALA A 271 -25.14 4.72 12.89
CA ALA A 271 -25.55 5.12 14.23
C ALA A 271 -24.89 4.25 15.32
N LYS A 272 -24.82 2.93 15.12
CA LYS A 272 -24.09 2.02 16.02
C LYS A 272 -22.59 2.35 16.04
N ILE A 273 -21.96 2.49 14.87
CA ILE A 273 -20.55 2.85 14.76
C ILE A 273 -20.30 4.16 15.52
N ALA A 274 -21.14 5.18 15.32
CA ALA A 274 -21.02 6.46 16.03
C ALA A 274 -21.07 6.29 17.55
N SER A 275 -21.98 5.45 18.03
CA SER A 275 -22.10 5.17 19.47
C SER A 275 -20.89 4.46 20.06
N ASP A 276 -20.35 3.46 19.34
CA ASP A 276 -19.23 2.65 19.80
C ASP A 276 -17.92 3.44 19.78
N GLU A 277 -17.65 4.16 18.68
CA GLU A 277 -16.47 5.00 18.55
C GLU A 277 -16.52 6.20 19.50
N THR A 278 -17.68 6.83 19.70
CA THR A 278 -17.82 7.91 20.69
C THR A 278 -17.46 7.43 22.07
N MET A 279 -17.90 6.24 22.47
CA MET A 279 -17.53 5.66 23.77
C MET A 279 -16.01 5.47 23.86
N MET A 280 -15.36 4.96 22.82
CA MET A 280 -13.90 4.81 22.76
C MET A 280 -13.21 6.17 22.91
N LEU A 281 -13.66 7.19 22.19
CA LEU A 281 -13.11 8.56 22.22
C LEU A 281 -13.33 9.25 23.57
N ASP A 282 -14.51 9.07 24.21
CA ASP A 282 -14.82 9.68 25.51
C ASP A 282 -13.97 9.10 26.65
N HIS A 283 -13.46 7.89 26.49
CA HIS A 283 -12.59 7.22 27.44
C HIS A 283 -11.11 7.23 27.01
N PHE A 284 -10.76 8.02 25.99
CA PHE A 284 -9.37 8.17 25.59
C PHE A 284 -8.53 8.79 26.72
N ASN A 285 -7.38 8.20 26.97
CA ASN A 285 -6.46 8.60 28.03
C ASN A 285 -5.03 8.63 27.49
N GLN A 286 -4.42 9.79 27.48
CA GLN A 286 -3.09 9.99 26.90
C GLN A 286 -2.02 9.08 27.51
N LYS A 287 -2.06 8.85 28.84
CA LYS A 287 -1.09 7.95 29.50
C LYS A 287 -1.23 6.51 28.99
N VAL A 288 -2.47 6.04 28.81
CA VAL A 288 -2.74 4.70 28.26
C VAL A 288 -2.27 4.60 26.81
N ALA A 289 -2.49 5.66 26.01
CA ALA A 289 -1.98 5.74 24.65
C ALA A 289 -0.44 5.69 24.59
N ASP A 290 0.23 6.48 25.43
CA ASP A 290 1.71 6.50 25.51
C ASP A 290 2.28 5.13 25.89
N GLU A 291 1.69 4.44 26.86
CA GLU A 291 2.08 3.08 27.23
C GLU A 291 1.88 2.10 26.07
N THR A 292 0.80 2.26 25.30
CA THR A 292 0.52 1.46 24.12
C THR A 292 1.55 1.73 23.02
N TYR A 293 1.82 2.99 22.68
CA TYR A 293 2.82 3.34 21.67
C TYR A 293 4.21 2.87 22.05
N SER A 294 4.59 2.99 23.34
CA SER A 294 5.87 2.44 23.81
C SER A 294 5.95 0.93 23.58
N LEU A 295 4.88 0.20 23.80
CA LEU A 295 4.82 -1.24 23.55
C LEU A 295 4.89 -1.55 22.05
N LEU A 296 4.17 -0.81 21.20
CA LEU A 296 4.23 -0.97 19.74
C LEU A 296 5.66 -0.75 19.22
N ALA A 297 6.32 0.32 19.70
CA ALA A 297 7.71 0.61 19.34
C ALA A 297 8.67 -0.50 19.78
N GLN A 298 8.56 -1.00 21.01
CA GLN A 298 9.37 -2.10 21.54
C GLN A 298 9.20 -3.40 20.73
N ASN A 299 7.97 -3.71 20.33
CA ASN A 299 7.66 -4.91 19.54
C ASN A 299 7.96 -4.72 18.04
N GLY A 300 8.30 -3.52 17.60
CA GLY A 300 8.50 -3.19 16.18
C GLY A 300 7.22 -3.34 15.37
N THR A 301 6.07 -3.00 15.96
CA THR A 301 4.79 -2.91 15.26
C THR A 301 4.67 -1.53 14.61
N PHE A 302 4.40 -1.52 13.32
CA PHE A 302 4.21 -0.31 12.53
C PHE A 302 2.75 0.15 12.53
N ILE A 303 2.52 1.44 12.22
CA ILE A 303 1.17 1.98 12.00
C ILE A 303 1.11 2.58 10.60
N THR A 304 0.06 2.22 9.83
CA THR A 304 -0.28 2.83 8.54
C THR A 304 -1.61 3.57 8.68
N PRO A 305 -1.62 4.86 9.04
CA PRO A 305 -2.85 5.55 9.45
C PRO A 305 -3.78 5.88 8.29
N THR A 306 -3.31 5.86 7.05
CA THR A 306 -4.09 6.18 5.83
C THR A 306 -4.89 7.49 5.98
N LEU A 307 -4.20 8.56 6.39
CA LEU A 307 -4.82 9.84 6.73
C LEU A 307 -5.66 10.43 5.59
N VAL A 308 -5.23 10.21 4.34
CA VAL A 308 -5.96 10.68 3.16
C VAL A 308 -7.32 10.00 3.05
N THR A 309 -7.40 8.70 3.31
CA THR A 309 -8.65 7.94 3.37
C THR A 309 -9.50 8.36 4.57
N GLN A 310 -8.91 8.53 5.74
CA GLN A 310 -9.66 9.01 6.91
C GLN A 310 -10.24 10.41 6.66
N ARG A 311 -9.49 11.29 5.99
CA ARG A 311 -9.99 12.60 5.52
C ARG A 311 -11.17 12.43 4.55
N ALA A 312 -11.05 11.54 3.57
CA ALA A 312 -12.09 11.31 2.57
C ALA A 312 -13.39 10.78 3.18
N LEU A 313 -13.30 9.88 4.15
CA LEU A 313 -14.46 9.36 4.89
C LEU A 313 -15.09 10.40 5.83
N THR A 314 -14.30 11.36 6.32
CA THR A 314 -14.77 12.39 7.26
C THR A 314 -15.43 13.58 6.54
N PHE A 315 -14.85 14.02 5.40
CA PHE A 315 -15.23 15.25 4.71
C PHE A 315 -15.66 15.04 3.24
N PRO A 316 -16.41 14.00 2.89
CA PRO A 316 -16.74 13.72 1.48
C PRO A 316 -17.59 14.84 0.84
N ASP A 317 -18.45 15.53 1.65
CA ASP A 317 -19.30 16.63 1.16
C ASP A 317 -18.50 17.87 0.76
N ASP A 318 -17.31 18.05 1.31
CA ASP A 318 -16.41 19.14 0.95
C ASP A 318 -15.58 18.74 -0.27
N LEU A 319 -15.04 17.53 -0.28
CA LEU A 319 -14.21 17.00 -1.37
C LEU A 319 -14.96 16.91 -2.71
N ILE A 320 -16.27 16.58 -2.70
CA ILE A 320 -17.06 16.51 -3.94
C ILE A 320 -17.27 17.89 -4.59
N LYS A 321 -17.14 18.97 -3.82
CA LYS A 321 -17.28 20.34 -4.31
C LYS A 321 -15.97 20.90 -4.87
N GLU A 322 -14.84 20.25 -4.57
CA GLU A 322 -13.54 20.62 -5.11
C GLU A 322 -13.51 20.30 -6.60
N ASP A 323 -13.06 21.26 -7.43
CA ASP A 323 -12.77 21.01 -8.85
C ASP A 323 -11.40 20.33 -8.98
N ASP A 324 -11.35 19.06 -8.57
CA ASP A 324 -10.12 18.30 -8.52
C ASP A 324 -9.80 17.74 -9.93
N SER A 325 -8.78 18.28 -10.56
CA SER A 325 -8.33 17.87 -11.89
C SER A 325 -7.97 16.38 -11.97
N ARG A 326 -7.70 15.71 -10.83
CA ARG A 326 -7.39 14.27 -10.79
C ARG A 326 -8.62 13.40 -11.09
N MET A 327 -9.82 13.95 -10.99
CA MET A 327 -11.06 13.26 -11.42
C MET A 327 -11.04 12.84 -12.89
N GLN A 328 -10.20 13.46 -13.73
CA GLN A 328 -10.02 13.06 -15.12
C GLN A 328 -9.47 11.63 -15.29
N TYR A 329 -8.83 11.07 -14.26
CA TYR A 329 -8.29 9.69 -14.27
C TYR A 329 -9.28 8.66 -13.71
N VAL A 330 -10.42 9.09 -13.19
CA VAL A 330 -11.43 8.23 -12.55
C VAL A 330 -12.50 7.87 -13.58
N SER A 331 -12.94 6.63 -13.62
CA SER A 331 -13.98 6.20 -14.54
C SER A 331 -15.33 6.87 -14.23
N SER A 332 -16.16 7.01 -15.27
CA SER A 332 -17.49 7.60 -15.13
C SER A 332 -18.38 6.81 -14.14
N GLU A 333 -18.17 5.48 -14.05
CA GLU A 333 -18.88 4.63 -13.09
C GLU A 333 -18.43 4.91 -11.66
N GLU A 334 -17.11 5.00 -11.41
CA GLU A 334 -16.55 5.34 -10.11
C GLU A 334 -17.00 6.74 -9.66
N LEU A 335 -16.95 7.76 -10.53
CA LEU A 335 -17.41 9.10 -10.21
C LEU A 335 -18.91 9.13 -9.85
N ASN A 336 -19.72 8.30 -10.52
CA ASN A 336 -21.13 8.17 -10.16
C ASN A 336 -21.32 7.51 -8.78
N TRP A 337 -20.47 6.54 -8.43
CA TRP A 337 -20.49 5.91 -7.10
C TRP A 337 -20.01 6.86 -5.99
N TRP A 338 -19.11 7.81 -6.29
CA TRP A 338 -18.61 8.78 -5.30
C TRP A 338 -19.65 9.83 -4.90
N LYS A 339 -20.73 9.97 -5.67
CA LYS A 339 -21.82 10.89 -5.31
C LYS A 339 -22.46 10.50 -3.98
N PRO A 340 -22.74 11.46 -3.08
CA PRO A 340 -23.28 11.17 -1.74
C PRO A 340 -24.52 10.30 -1.73
N GLU A 341 -25.40 10.47 -2.71
CA GLU A 341 -26.64 9.71 -2.86
C GLU A 341 -26.44 8.26 -3.31
N ASN A 342 -25.28 7.93 -3.88
CA ASN A 342 -24.98 6.60 -4.43
C ASN A 342 -23.98 5.82 -3.54
N GLY A 343 -23.09 6.52 -2.84
CA GLY A 343 -22.06 5.92 -2.02
C GLY A 343 -22.62 5.29 -0.74
N MET A 344 -22.34 4.03 -0.50
CA MET A 344 -22.79 3.35 0.71
C MET A 344 -22.27 4.03 1.99
N LEU A 345 -21.04 4.56 1.95
CA LEU A 345 -20.40 5.24 3.08
C LEU A 345 -20.95 6.65 3.35
N THR A 346 -21.68 7.23 2.40
CA THR A 346 -22.18 8.61 2.48
C THR A 346 -23.70 8.68 2.63
N LYS A 347 -24.42 7.81 1.95
CA LYS A 347 -25.88 7.82 1.85
C LYS A 347 -26.61 7.66 3.20
N TYR A 348 -26.05 6.89 4.11
CA TYR A 348 -26.72 6.52 5.37
C TYR A 348 -26.12 7.19 6.59
N ARG A 349 -25.22 8.19 6.43
CA ARG A 349 -24.60 8.91 7.55
C ARG A 349 -25.64 9.65 8.39
N THR A 350 -25.49 9.56 9.71
CA THR A 350 -26.28 10.35 10.66
C THR A 350 -25.47 11.57 11.14
N PRO A 351 -26.10 12.62 11.69
CA PRO A 351 -25.39 13.76 12.29
C PRO A 351 -24.37 13.33 13.38
N GLU A 352 -24.73 12.32 14.19
CA GLU A 352 -23.87 11.77 15.24
C GLU A 352 -22.64 11.10 14.62
N TYR A 353 -22.83 10.31 13.55
CA TYR A 353 -21.72 9.69 12.83
C TYR A 353 -20.77 10.75 12.26
N ILE A 354 -21.28 11.80 11.63
CA ILE A 354 -20.45 12.88 11.08
C ILE A 354 -19.66 13.58 12.19
N THR A 355 -20.32 13.86 13.34
CA THR A 355 -19.67 14.50 14.49
C THR A 355 -18.58 13.61 15.08
N MET A 356 -18.87 12.34 15.26
CA MET A 356 -17.90 11.35 15.75
C MET A 356 -16.69 11.26 14.82
N ARG A 357 -16.90 11.11 13.48
CA ARG A 357 -15.82 11.02 12.51
C ARG A 357 -14.86 12.23 12.54
N LYS A 358 -15.39 13.44 12.74
CA LYS A 358 -14.57 14.66 12.87
C LYS A 358 -13.69 14.61 14.12
N ARG A 359 -14.28 14.21 15.28
CA ARG A 359 -13.51 14.04 16.53
C ARG A 359 -12.42 12.99 16.39
N GLU A 360 -12.76 11.86 15.79
CA GLU A 360 -11.80 10.76 15.55
C GLU A 360 -10.65 11.22 14.64
N TYR A 361 -10.95 11.92 13.55
CA TYR A 361 -9.94 12.43 12.64
C TYR A 361 -9.00 13.43 13.30
N ASP A 362 -9.53 14.37 14.10
CA ASP A 362 -8.73 15.35 14.84
C ASP A 362 -7.83 14.67 15.88
N LEU A 363 -8.35 13.67 16.60
CA LEU A 363 -7.56 12.87 17.52
C LEU A 363 -6.47 12.07 16.77
N LEU A 364 -6.83 11.45 15.65
CA LEU A 364 -5.87 10.67 14.85
C LEU A 364 -4.68 11.52 14.39
N LEU A 365 -4.90 12.75 13.92
CA LEU A 365 -3.82 13.66 13.55
C LEU A 365 -2.88 13.94 14.73
N THR A 366 -3.45 14.16 15.92
CA THR A 366 -2.66 14.40 17.15
C THR A 366 -1.86 13.15 17.54
N GLU A 367 -2.50 11.99 17.51
CA GLU A 367 -1.92 10.73 17.99
C GLU A 367 -0.92 10.13 17.01
N VAL A 368 -1.04 10.40 15.71
CA VAL A 368 -0.02 10.03 14.71
C VAL A 368 1.32 10.69 15.04
N HIS A 369 1.33 11.99 15.34
CA HIS A 369 2.56 12.67 15.78
C HIS A 369 3.07 12.11 17.11
N ARG A 370 2.16 11.85 18.05
CA ARG A 370 2.52 11.30 19.36
C ARG A 370 3.16 9.92 19.23
N ALA A 371 2.55 9.02 18.46
CA ALA A 371 3.09 7.68 18.21
C ALA A 371 4.50 7.75 17.61
N GLN A 372 4.73 8.63 16.64
CA GLN A 372 6.04 8.84 16.04
C GLN A 372 7.07 9.33 17.08
N THR A 373 6.70 10.28 17.96
CA THR A 373 7.60 10.77 19.02
C THR A 373 7.91 9.71 20.09
N MET A 374 7.01 8.72 20.26
CA MET A 374 7.19 7.56 21.14
C MET A 374 7.99 6.42 20.48
N GLY A 375 8.48 6.62 19.24
CA GLY A 375 9.33 5.68 18.52
C GLY A 375 8.58 4.65 17.66
N VAL A 376 7.28 4.79 17.47
CA VAL A 376 6.53 3.94 16.53
C VAL A 376 6.88 4.35 15.11
N HIS A 377 7.27 3.38 14.28
CA HIS A 377 7.48 3.63 12.86
C HIS A 377 6.13 3.76 12.13
N LEU A 378 5.93 4.90 11.47
CA LEU A 378 4.77 5.16 10.65
C LEU A 378 5.03 4.78 9.19
N LEU A 379 4.00 4.36 8.47
CA LEU A 379 4.02 4.05 7.05
C LEU A 379 3.02 4.92 6.31
N ALA A 380 3.43 5.50 5.20
CA ALA A 380 2.51 6.17 4.29
C ALA A 380 1.73 5.12 3.49
N GLY A 381 0.42 5.24 3.48
CA GLY A 381 -0.48 4.37 2.75
C GLY A 381 -1.76 5.12 2.40
N THR A 382 -2.35 4.84 1.24
CA THR A 382 -3.46 5.64 0.72
C THR A 382 -4.81 4.95 0.81
N ASP A 383 -4.82 3.61 0.92
CA ASP A 383 -6.04 2.80 0.87
C ASP A 383 -6.88 3.12 -0.38
N ILE A 384 -6.18 3.20 -1.53
CA ILE A 384 -6.81 3.42 -2.85
C ILE A 384 -7.93 2.41 -3.02
N THR A 385 -9.09 2.89 -3.29
CA THR A 385 -10.41 2.39 -3.58
C THR A 385 -11.48 3.20 -2.87
N ILE A 386 -11.12 3.94 -1.84
CA ILE A 386 -12.02 4.89 -1.19
C ILE A 386 -12.24 6.11 -2.12
N PRO A 387 -13.45 6.69 -2.19
CA PRO A 387 -13.69 7.91 -2.95
C PRO A 387 -12.67 9.02 -2.64
N PHE A 388 -12.32 9.81 -3.66
CA PHE A 388 -11.37 10.93 -3.57
C PHE A 388 -9.93 10.53 -3.24
N THR A 389 -9.57 9.25 -3.43
CA THR A 389 -8.18 8.78 -3.45
C THR A 389 -7.77 8.43 -4.88
N TYR A 390 -6.55 8.76 -5.27
CA TYR A 390 -6.06 8.64 -6.65
C TYR A 390 -4.70 7.95 -6.66
N PRO A 391 -4.50 6.86 -7.45
CA PRO A 391 -3.22 6.16 -7.53
C PRO A 391 -2.04 7.12 -7.75
N GLY A 392 -0.98 6.96 -7.02
CA GLY A 392 0.21 7.81 -7.06
C GLY A 392 0.03 9.21 -6.49
N PHE A 393 -1.02 9.93 -6.87
CA PHE A 393 -1.26 11.30 -6.41
C PHE A 393 -1.56 11.41 -4.91
N SER A 394 -2.39 10.50 -4.39
CA SER A 394 -2.84 10.56 -3.00
C SER A 394 -1.73 10.28 -1.99
N LEU A 395 -0.64 9.63 -2.39
CA LEU A 395 0.50 9.45 -1.52
C LEU A 395 1.16 10.79 -1.14
N HIS A 396 1.21 11.74 -2.07
CA HIS A 396 1.70 13.09 -1.77
C HIS A 396 0.76 13.85 -0.82
N ASP A 397 -0.54 13.61 -0.93
CA ASP A 397 -1.51 14.18 0.02
C ASP A 397 -1.35 13.55 1.41
N GLU A 398 -1.08 12.23 1.49
CA GLU A 398 -0.76 11.52 2.73
C GLU A 398 0.48 12.14 3.41
N LEU A 399 1.57 12.38 2.64
CA LEU A 399 2.76 13.06 3.16
C LEU A 399 2.46 14.47 3.67
N ALA A 400 1.61 15.22 2.98
CA ALA A 400 1.18 16.55 3.43
C ALA A 400 0.35 16.49 4.72
N LEU A 401 -0.47 15.46 4.88
CA LEU A 401 -1.25 15.22 6.11
C LEU A 401 -0.35 14.81 7.28
N PHE A 402 0.71 14.04 7.05
CA PHE A 402 1.73 13.80 8.09
C PHE A 402 2.39 15.09 8.58
N VAL A 403 2.73 15.99 7.66
CA VAL A 403 3.30 17.30 8.05
C VAL A 403 2.25 18.14 8.79
N LYS A 404 0.99 18.12 8.34
CA LYS A 404 -0.12 18.77 9.06
C LYS A 404 -0.33 18.18 10.46
N ALA A 405 -0.11 16.89 10.64
CA ALA A 405 -0.15 16.21 11.93
C ALA A 405 1.02 16.59 12.86
N GLY A 406 2.07 17.24 12.37
CA GLY A 406 3.21 17.72 13.15
C GLY A 406 4.55 17.05 12.83
N LEU A 407 4.61 16.13 11.90
CA LEU A 407 5.89 15.58 11.44
C LEU A 407 6.66 16.63 10.65
N THR A 408 7.99 16.59 10.75
CA THR A 408 8.84 17.37 9.82
C THR A 408 8.76 16.77 8.41
N PRO A 409 9.04 17.55 7.36
CA PRO A 409 9.08 17.00 6.00
C PRO A 409 10.03 15.79 5.83
N SER A 410 11.15 15.76 6.56
CA SER A 410 12.05 14.59 6.56
C SER A 410 11.36 13.36 7.16
N GLN A 411 10.72 13.50 8.32
CA GLN A 411 9.99 12.41 8.95
C GLN A 411 8.82 11.92 8.09
N ALA A 412 8.10 12.83 7.41
CA ALA A 412 7.06 12.45 6.46
C ALA A 412 7.65 11.62 5.29
N LEU A 413 8.80 12.01 4.74
CA LEU A 413 9.48 11.22 3.71
C LEU A 413 9.92 9.83 4.22
N GLU A 414 10.36 9.72 5.48
CA GLU A 414 10.71 8.42 6.08
C GLU A 414 9.54 7.43 6.03
N THR A 415 8.30 7.91 6.22
CA THR A 415 7.11 7.04 6.19
C THR A 415 6.88 6.38 4.84
N ALA A 416 7.38 6.98 3.75
CA ALA A 416 7.25 6.47 2.39
C ALA A 416 8.58 5.94 1.79
N THR A 417 9.65 5.86 2.57
CA THR A 417 10.98 5.47 2.04
C THR A 417 11.71 4.50 2.96
N THR A 418 12.32 4.98 4.03
CA THR A 418 13.14 4.18 4.95
C THR A 418 12.31 3.25 5.83
N ASN A 419 11.15 3.68 6.32
CA ASN A 419 10.28 2.84 7.14
C ASN A 419 9.67 1.65 6.35
N PRO A 420 9.16 1.84 5.11
CA PRO A 420 8.82 0.71 4.23
C PRO A 420 9.98 -0.27 4.03
N ALA A 421 11.17 0.25 3.71
CA ALA A 421 12.35 -0.59 3.53
C ALA A 421 12.70 -1.39 4.78
N LEU A 422 12.53 -0.80 5.97
CA LEU A 422 12.74 -1.46 7.26
C LEU A 422 11.71 -2.58 7.49
N LEU A 423 10.42 -2.30 7.32
CA LEU A 423 9.35 -3.31 7.49
C LEU A 423 9.55 -4.51 6.57
N LEU A 424 9.91 -4.23 5.30
CA LEU A 424 10.02 -5.22 4.24
C LEU A 424 11.39 -5.94 4.21
N GLY A 425 12.33 -5.58 5.09
CA GLY A 425 13.69 -6.15 5.09
C GLY A 425 14.55 -5.73 3.89
N LEU A 426 14.24 -4.60 3.26
CA LEU A 426 14.88 -4.07 2.06
C LEU A 426 15.85 -2.90 2.34
N SER A 427 16.23 -2.65 3.59
CA SER A 427 17.03 -1.48 4.00
C SER A 427 18.43 -1.39 3.37
N LYS A 428 18.89 -2.45 2.67
CA LYS A 428 20.15 -2.44 1.92
C LYS A 428 19.98 -2.12 0.43
N GLU A 429 18.72 -2.02 -0.03
CA GLU A 429 18.38 -1.85 -1.45
C GLU A 429 17.50 -0.62 -1.69
N TRP A 430 16.70 -0.23 -0.69
CA TRP A 430 15.68 0.82 -0.78
C TRP A 430 15.79 1.82 0.36
N GLY A 431 15.22 3.00 0.16
CA GLY A 431 15.11 4.05 1.18
C GLY A 431 16.25 5.07 1.20
N HIS A 432 17.33 4.84 0.47
CA HIS A 432 18.47 5.76 0.39
C HIS A 432 19.04 5.92 -1.02
N ILE A 433 19.63 7.08 -1.29
CA ILE A 433 20.46 7.34 -2.47
C ILE A 433 21.91 7.12 -2.06
N SER A 434 22.43 5.92 -2.30
CA SER A 434 23.76 5.50 -1.88
C SER A 434 24.34 4.44 -2.83
N PRO A 435 25.66 4.34 -2.95
CA PRO A 435 26.27 3.27 -3.73
C PRO A 435 25.83 1.87 -3.24
N GLY A 436 25.51 0.98 -4.19
CA GLY A 436 24.99 -0.36 -3.92
C GLY A 436 23.47 -0.47 -3.79
N PHE A 437 22.76 0.64 -3.65
CA PHE A 437 21.30 0.67 -3.61
C PHE A 437 20.69 0.55 -5.01
N GLY A 438 19.46 0.08 -5.08
CA GLY A 438 18.68 0.04 -6.31
C GLY A 438 18.48 1.44 -6.89
N ALA A 439 18.63 1.59 -8.19
CA ALA A 439 18.38 2.84 -8.87
C ALA A 439 16.87 3.07 -9.05
N ASN A 440 16.20 3.38 -7.94
CA ASN A 440 14.78 3.71 -7.83
C ASN A 440 14.66 5.02 -7.05
N PHE A 441 14.49 6.14 -7.77
CA PHE A 441 14.47 7.45 -7.14
C PHE A 441 13.74 8.51 -7.98
N VAL A 442 13.40 9.63 -7.36
CA VAL A 442 12.62 10.72 -7.96
C VAL A 442 13.45 11.99 -8.01
N LEU A 443 13.54 12.60 -9.17
CA LEU A 443 14.15 13.90 -9.40
C LEU A 443 13.07 14.99 -9.32
N LEU A 444 13.24 15.94 -8.39
CA LEU A 444 12.30 17.02 -8.09
C LEU A 444 12.83 18.38 -8.56
N ASN A 445 11.93 19.27 -8.95
CA ASN A 445 12.28 20.66 -9.31
C ASN A 445 12.50 21.58 -8.11
N ALA A 446 12.01 21.21 -6.92
CA ALA A 446 12.09 22.04 -5.71
C ALA A 446 12.38 21.19 -4.46
N ASN A 447 12.82 21.85 -3.39
CA ASN A 447 13.26 21.19 -2.16
C ASN A 447 12.08 20.66 -1.33
N PRO A 448 11.92 19.34 -1.17
CA PRO A 448 10.84 18.76 -0.38
C PRO A 448 10.99 18.97 1.13
N LEU A 449 12.17 19.31 1.62
CA LEU A 449 12.39 19.61 3.04
C LEU A 449 11.94 21.02 3.43
N MET A 450 11.81 21.92 2.45
CA MET A 450 11.27 23.28 2.68
C MET A 450 9.75 23.28 2.64
N ASP A 451 9.18 22.46 1.74
CA ASP A 451 7.74 22.24 1.61
C ASP A 451 7.53 20.84 1.06
N ILE A 452 6.85 20.00 1.81
CA ILE A 452 6.56 18.61 1.41
C ILE A 452 5.72 18.54 0.11
N ALA A 453 4.94 19.55 -0.22
CA ALA A 453 4.19 19.65 -1.47
C ALA A 453 5.11 19.63 -2.71
N ASN A 454 6.39 19.95 -2.56
CA ASN A 454 7.38 19.87 -3.62
C ASN A 454 7.65 18.43 -4.10
N THR A 455 7.23 17.41 -3.36
CA THR A 455 7.26 16.02 -3.82
C THR A 455 6.40 15.79 -5.06
N LYS A 456 5.38 16.63 -5.30
CA LYS A 456 4.54 16.63 -6.51
C LYS A 456 5.25 17.23 -7.73
N ASN A 457 6.31 18.02 -7.52
CA ASN A 457 7.00 18.76 -8.58
C ASN A 457 8.08 17.91 -9.25
N ILE A 458 7.65 16.80 -9.86
CA ILE A 458 8.52 15.78 -10.42
C ILE A 458 9.08 16.20 -11.78
N ARG A 459 10.40 16.20 -11.91
CA ARG A 459 11.15 16.42 -13.16
C ARG A 459 11.35 15.12 -13.95
N ALA A 460 11.72 14.06 -13.23
CA ALA A 460 11.97 12.73 -13.80
C ALA A 460 11.85 11.66 -12.70
N VAL A 461 11.69 10.43 -13.11
CA VAL A 461 11.73 9.25 -12.27
C VAL A 461 12.81 8.30 -12.79
N VAL A 462 13.56 7.68 -11.89
CA VAL A 462 14.41 6.55 -12.22
C VAL A 462 13.79 5.31 -11.63
N LEU A 463 13.36 4.40 -12.50
CA LEU A 463 12.72 3.14 -12.13
C LEU A 463 13.61 1.98 -12.61
N SER A 464 14.10 1.20 -11.66
CA SER A 464 15.02 0.07 -11.96
C SER A 464 16.17 0.47 -12.90
N GLY A 465 16.71 1.70 -12.70
CA GLY A 465 17.79 2.26 -13.48
C GLY A 465 17.38 2.94 -14.79
N GLU A 466 16.13 2.79 -15.25
CA GLU A 466 15.62 3.50 -16.42
C GLU A 466 15.26 4.94 -16.06
N PHE A 467 15.77 5.91 -16.85
CA PHE A 467 15.50 7.33 -16.67
C PHE A 467 14.27 7.75 -17.47
N LEU A 468 13.18 7.98 -16.78
CA LEU A 468 11.90 8.43 -17.33
C LEU A 468 11.78 9.95 -17.14
N ASP A 469 11.95 10.71 -18.20
CA ASP A 469 11.81 12.16 -18.15
C ASP A 469 10.32 12.59 -18.11
N ARG A 470 10.05 13.89 -17.96
CA ARG A 470 8.69 14.41 -17.87
C ARG A 470 7.82 14.02 -19.08
N THR A 471 8.40 13.92 -20.28
CA THR A 471 7.66 13.54 -21.48
C THR A 471 7.13 12.10 -21.40
N HIS A 472 7.95 11.17 -20.89
CA HIS A 472 7.53 9.78 -20.64
C HIS A 472 6.45 9.72 -19.58
N LEU A 473 6.62 10.45 -18.46
CA LEU A 473 5.66 10.46 -17.37
C LEU A 473 4.32 11.10 -17.79
N ASP A 474 4.35 12.18 -18.59
CA ASP A 474 3.14 12.80 -19.13
C ASP A 474 2.42 11.88 -20.12
N THR A 475 3.17 11.05 -20.84
CA THR A 475 2.59 10.03 -21.72
C THR A 475 1.88 8.95 -20.91
N MET A 476 2.48 8.46 -19.83
CA MET A 476 1.85 7.51 -18.91
C MET A 476 0.53 8.07 -18.34
N LEU A 477 0.52 9.34 -17.92
CA LEU A 477 -0.70 9.98 -17.41
C LEU A 477 -1.78 10.11 -18.49
N ARG A 478 -1.42 10.52 -19.72
CA ARG A 478 -2.39 10.57 -20.84
C ARG A 478 -2.98 9.19 -21.16
N GLU A 479 -2.13 8.15 -21.16
CA GLU A 479 -2.60 6.78 -21.37
C GLU A 479 -3.55 6.32 -20.25
N ALA A 480 -3.27 6.68 -19.01
CA ALA A 480 -4.14 6.42 -17.87
C ALA A 480 -5.50 7.13 -18.01
N GLU A 481 -5.50 8.39 -18.46
CA GLU A 481 -6.72 9.16 -18.73
C GLU A 481 -7.56 8.51 -19.84
N ILE A 482 -6.93 8.16 -20.97
CA ILE A 482 -7.63 7.55 -22.12
C ILE A 482 -8.23 6.18 -21.74
N SER A 483 -7.53 5.41 -20.91
CA SER A 483 -7.96 4.06 -20.54
C SER A 483 -9.02 4.02 -19.43
N ARG A 484 -9.33 5.13 -18.76
CA ARG A 484 -10.20 5.18 -17.57
C ARG A 484 -11.58 4.52 -17.77
N ASP A 485 -12.20 4.69 -18.93
CA ASP A 485 -13.52 4.13 -19.25
C ASP A 485 -13.45 2.88 -20.16
N SER A 486 -12.26 2.53 -20.67
CA SER A 486 -12.06 1.39 -21.58
C SER A 486 -11.68 0.10 -20.86
N SER A 487 -11.27 0.20 -19.60
CA SER A 487 -10.83 -0.96 -18.85
C SER A 487 -12.01 -1.82 -18.46
N LYS A 488 -11.80 -3.14 -18.53
CA LYS A 488 -12.66 -4.14 -17.87
C LYS A 488 -12.54 -4.07 -16.34
N ALA A 489 -12.25 -2.88 -15.79
CA ALA A 489 -12.16 -2.55 -14.37
C ALA A 489 -13.42 -2.94 -13.56
N ASP A 490 -14.45 -3.33 -14.26
CA ASP A 490 -15.74 -3.77 -13.76
C ASP A 490 -15.74 -4.88 -12.72
N ALA A 491 -14.61 -5.51 -12.47
CA ALA A 491 -14.62 -6.70 -11.63
C ALA A 491 -14.49 -6.38 -10.13
N HIS A 492 -13.79 -5.32 -9.75
CA HIS A 492 -13.49 -5.05 -8.35
C HIS A 492 -14.60 -4.28 -7.62
N TYR A 493 -15.34 -3.41 -8.31
CA TYR A 493 -16.30 -2.49 -7.70
C TYR A 493 -17.74 -2.58 -8.21
N ARG A 494 -18.16 -3.71 -8.80
CA ARG A 494 -19.60 -3.88 -9.03
C ARG A 494 -20.31 -3.89 -7.68
N SER A 495 -20.94 -2.74 -7.44
CA SER A 495 -21.93 -2.42 -6.40
C SER A 495 -22.27 -3.54 -5.43
N PRO A 496 -22.21 -3.31 -4.12
CA PRO A 496 -22.78 -4.20 -3.11
C PRO A 496 -24.31 -4.32 -3.17
N ASN A 497 -24.96 -3.85 -4.22
CA ASN A 497 -26.40 -4.07 -4.47
C ASN A 497 -26.78 -5.52 -4.83
N ARG A 498 -25.84 -6.45 -4.87
CA ARG A 498 -26.19 -7.86 -4.71
C ARG A 498 -26.30 -8.16 -3.22
N GLN A 499 -27.53 -8.11 -2.71
CA GLN A 499 -27.88 -8.78 -1.46
C GLN A 499 -27.20 -10.15 -1.43
N PRO A 500 -26.50 -10.52 -0.35
CA PRO A 500 -26.12 -11.91 -0.16
C PRO A 500 -27.41 -12.71 -0.20
N LYS A 501 -27.57 -13.58 -1.17
CA LYS A 501 -28.63 -14.58 -1.10
C LYS A 501 -28.30 -15.41 0.13
N PRO A 502 -29.21 -15.49 1.12
CA PRO A 502 -28.99 -16.37 2.24
C PRO A 502 -28.85 -17.78 1.67
N ASN A 503 -27.72 -18.43 1.93
CA ASN A 503 -27.59 -19.87 1.73
C ASN A 503 -28.48 -20.57 2.76
N VAL A 504 -29.78 -20.57 2.51
CA VAL A 504 -30.71 -21.44 3.23
C VAL A 504 -30.61 -22.80 2.57
N THR A 505 -29.77 -23.64 3.11
CA THR A 505 -29.87 -25.09 2.86
C THR A 505 -31.20 -25.54 3.46
N PRO A 506 -32.12 -26.15 2.69
CA PRO A 506 -33.37 -26.65 3.27
C PRO A 506 -33.00 -27.78 4.24
N VAL A 507 -33.31 -27.58 5.52
CA VAL A 507 -33.32 -28.67 6.50
C VAL A 507 -34.36 -29.66 6.02
N GLY A 508 -33.90 -30.86 5.63
CA GLY A 508 -34.74 -31.94 5.13
C GLY A 508 -35.85 -32.30 6.14
N SER A 509 -37.07 -32.27 5.67
CA SER A 509 -38.23 -32.78 6.36
C SER A 509 -38.01 -34.27 6.68
N ALA A 510 -37.85 -34.59 7.94
CA ALA A 510 -37.88 -35.98 8.41
C ALA A 510 -39.27 -36.57 8.13
N SER A 511 -39.33 -37.52 7.19
CA SER A 511 -40.51 -38.34 6.95
C SER A 511 -40.77 -39.24 8.16
N GLN A 512 -41.87 -39.01 8.85
CA GLN A 512 -42.42 -40.00 9.78
C GLN A 512 -42.96 -41.19 8.96
N SER A 513 -42.24 -42.32 9.02
CA SER A 513 -42.81 -43.60 8.62
C SER A 513 -43.65 -44.14 9.76
N ARG A 514 -44.97 -44.15 9.56
CA ARG A 514 -45.91 -44.99 10.36
C ARG A 514 -45.77 -46.43 9.87
N GLN A 515 -45.35 -47.30 10.78
CA GLN A 515 -45.60 -48.74 10.65
C GLN A 515 -46.99 -49.07 11.11
N LYS A 516 -47.65 -49.89 10.31
CA LYS A 516 -48.56 -50.93 10.76
C LYS A 516 -47.79 -52.24 10.76
#